data_819d46c417d9b0737241787f003074d8
#
_entry.id   819d46c417d9b0737241787f003074d8
#
_cell.length_a   1.000
_cell.length_b   1.000
_cell.length_c   1.000
_cell.angle_alpha   90.00
_cell.angle_beta   90.00
_cell.angle_gamma   90.00
#
_symmetry.space_group_name_H-M   'P 1'
#
loop_
_entity.id
_entity.type
_entity.pdbx_description
1 polymer ?
#
loop_
_entity_poly.entity_id
_entity_poly.type
_entity_poly.pdbx_seq_one_letter_code
_entity_poly.pdbx_strand_id
1 'polypeptide(L)'
;MKTRLLIIQALALIACVSAFSRTTYPKHEERAVWLTTIGGLDWPSRYAQSPSSIERQQKELTDMLDRLRQANINTVMLQTRVRATTIFPSTAETGMEPWDGCLSGRPGVSPGYDALAFAIDECHRRGMALHAWIVTIPVGKWNGTGCMALRKRHPDIVMKIGDEGYMNPAKAETADYLARYCADITRRYDIDGIHLDYIRYPETMRRLPPQDEGRRNITHIVKEISQSVRDVKPWVRISCSPIGKHDDTRRFWSHGWNARQRVMQDAKAWMRDGLMDALYPMMYFRGENFYPFAVDWQEGAYGRTISPGLGIYFLDPKEGRWQLDDVTREMYVLRE
;
A
#
# COMPACT_ATOMS: atom_id res chain seq x y z
N MET A 1 -54.52 37.42 -10.06
CA MET A 1 -54.11 36.62 -8.90
C MET A 1 -53.47 35.25 -9.25
N LYS A 2 -54.06 34.44 -10.11
CA LYS A 2 -53.56 33.12 -10.48
C LYS A 2 -52.16 33.12 -11.11
N THR A 3 -51.83 34.08 -11.96
CA THR A 3 -50.52 34.17 -12.63
C THR A 3 -49.37 34.54 -11.68
N ARG A 4 -49.62 35.37 -10.67
CA ARG A 4 -48.63 35.71 -9.65
C ARG A 4 -48.33 34.54 -8.73
N LEU A 5 -49.30 33.67 -8.44
CA LEU A 5 -49.15 32.48 -7.61
C LEU A 5 -48.31 31.42 -8.33
N LEU A 6 -48.48 31.24 -9.65
CA LEU A 6 -47.69 30.33 -10.48
C LEU A 6 -46.23 30.76 -10.58
N ILE A 7 -45.96 32.08 -10.68
CA ILE A 7 -44.59 32.62 -10.72
C ILE A 7 -43.89 32.41 -9.38
N ILE A 8 -44.60 32.62 -8.26
CA ILE A 8 -44.02 32.37 -6.91
C ILE A 8 -43.74 30.89 -6.68
N GLN A 9 -44.63 29.99 -7.14
CA GLN A 9 -44.39 28.55 -7.07
C GLN A 9 -43.22 28.10 -7.95
N ALA A 10 -43.08 28.65 -9.18
CA ALA A 10 -41.93 28.35 -10.04
C ALA A 10 -40.61 28.85 -9.45
N LEU A 11 -40.61 30.06 -8.87
CA LEU A 11 -39.42 30.59 -8.17
C LEU A 11 -39.06 29.81 -6.91
N ALA A 12 -40.05 29.32 -6.15
CA ALA A 12 -39.84 28.47 -5.01
C ALA A 12 -39.29 27.11 -5.41
N LEU A 13 -39.75 26.52 -6.53
CA LEU A 13 -39.18 25.26 -7.06
C LEU A 13 -37.74 25.45 -7.55
N ILE A 14 -37.42 26.57 -8.23
CA ILE A 14 -36.06 26.87 -8.65
C ILE A 14 -35.16 27.14 -7.45
N ALA A 15 -35.64 27.79 -6.41
CA ALA A 15 -34.90 27.99 -5.17
C ALA A 15 -34.67 26.64 -4.40
N CYS A 16 -35.62 25.73 -4.42
CA CYS A 16 -35.44 24.37 -3.86
C CYS A 16 -34.46 23.50 -4.67
N VAL A 17 -34.40 23.66 -5.99
CA VAL A 17 -33.43 22.92 -6.83
C VAL A 17 -32.01 23.51 -6.66
N SER A 18 -31.88 24.82 -6.41
CA SER A 18 -30.60 25.45 -6.10
C SER A 18 -30.12 25.18 -4.65
N ALA A 19 -31.01 24.78 -3.74
CA ALA A 19 -30.69 24.46 -2.37
C ALA A 19 -30.13 23.01 -2.22
N PHE A 20 -30.12 22.20 -3.27
CA PHE A 20 -29.16 21.10 -3.42
C PHE A 20 -27.78 21.68 -3.84
N SER A 21 -27.36 22.71 -3.13
CA SER A 21 -25.96 23.06 -3.05
C SER A 21 -25.23 21.80 -2.63
N ARG A 22 -24.45 21.23 -3.54
CA ARG A 22 -23.43 20.24 -3.20
C ARG A 22 -22.74 20.82 -1.98
N THR A 23 -22.92 20.20 -0.82
CA THR A 23 -22.05 20.41 0.32
C THR A 23 -20.68 19.99 -0.20
N THR A 24 -19.89 20.97 -0.64
CA THR A 24 -18.50 20.75 -0.98
C THR A 24 -17.80 20.48 0.36
N TYR A 25 -17.83 19.21 0.78
CA TYR A 25 -16.90 18.75 1.79
C TYR A 25 -15.51 19.06 1.28
N PRO A 26 -14.61 19.62 2.09
CA PRO A 26 -13.22 19.79 1.68
C PRO A 26 -12.71 18.43 1.20
N LYS A 27 -12.36 18.37 -0.08
CA LYS A 27 -11.87 17.14 -0.70
C LYS A 27 -10.47 16.89 -0.14
N HIS A 28 -10.33 15.91 0.73
CA HIS A 28 -9.03 15.46 1.20
C HIS A 28 -8.40 14.62 0.10
N GLU A 29 -7.62 15.26 -0.75
CA GLU A 29 -6.90 14.58 -1.81
C GLU A 29 -5.62 13.95 -1.24
N GLU A 30 -5.47 12.65 -1.39
CA GLU A 30 -4.25 11.93 -1.08
C GLU A 30 -3.40 11.81 -2.35
N ARG A 31 -2.20 12.39 -2.29
CA ARG A 31 -1.20 12.33 -3.37
C ARG A 31 0.00 11.58 -2.82
N ALA A 32 -0.03 10.25 -3.02
CA ALA A 32 0.95 9.33 -2.47
C ALA A 32 1.96 8.86 -3.51
N VAL A 33 3.13 8.46 -3.03
CA VAL A 33 4.15 7.78 -3.83
C VAL A 33 4.67 6.57 -3.08
N TRP A 34 4.86 5.45 -3.79
CA TRP A 34 5.65 4.33 -3.30
C TRP A 34 7.12 4.63 -3.54
N LEU A 35 7.93 4.52 -2.49
CA LEU A 35 9.37 4.66 -2.52
C LEU A 35 9.99 3.31 -2.17
N THR A 36 10.50 2.60 -3.18
CA THR A 36 11.03 1.25 -3.00
C THR A 36 12.49 1.25 -2.59
N THR A 37 12.85 0.33 -1.69
CA THR A 37 14.22 0.10 -1.26
C THR A 37 14.83 -1.16 -1.88
N ILE A 38 14.00 -2.00 -2.51
CA ILE A 38 14.43 -3.28 -3.08
C ILE A 38 15.59 -3.10 -4.08
N GLY A 39 16.75 -3.64 -3.75
CA GLY A 39 17.93 -3.51 -4.62
C GLY A 39 18.42 -2.08 -4.83
N GLY A 40 17.93 -1.11 -4.04
CA GLY A 40 18.25 0.30 -4.23
C GLY A 40 17.61 0.92 -5.47
N LEU A 41 16.46 0.42 -5.92
CA LEU A 41 15.81 0.85 -7.17
C LEU A 41 15.45 2.33 -7.14
N ASP A 42 14.77 2.81 -6.10
CA ASP A 42 14.50 4.23 -5.91
C ASP A 42 15.50 4.85 -4.91
N TRP A 43 15.70 4.17 -3.77
CA TRP A 43 16.60 4.60 -2.71
C TRP A 43 17.04 3.39 -1.86
N PRO A 44 18.32 3.37 -1.41
CA PRO A 44 19.41 4.28 -1.74
C PRO A 44 20.19 3.84 -3.00
N SER A 45 20.75 4.79 -3.73
CA SER A 45 21.58 4.51 -4.89
C SER A 45 23.01 4.03 -4.54
N ARG A 46 23.43 4.21 -3.29
CA ARG A 46 24.76 3.86 -2.78
C ARG A 46 24.69 3.28 -1.37
N TYR A 47 25.66 2.43 -1.04
CA TYR A 47 25.75 1.79 0.26
C TYR A 47 26.35 2.70 1.35
N ALA A 48 25.79 2.63 2.55
CA ALA A 48 26.31 3.25 3.77
C ALA A 48 27.38 2.34 4.37
N GLN A 49 28.67 2.71 4.22
CA GLN A 49 29.82 1.93 4.68
C GLN A 49 30.84 2.78 5.44
N SER A 50 30.60 4.08 5.56
CA SER A 50 31.40 5.07 6.30
C SER A 50 30.51 6.24 6.70
N PRO A 51 30.91 7.10 7.66
CA PRO A 51 30.15 8.30 8.01
C PRO A 51 29.79 9.16 6.80
N SER A 52 30.71 9.42 5.90
CA SER A 52 30.47 10.23 4.69
C SER A 52 29.52 9.55 3.69
N SER A 53 29.46 8.22 3.64
CA SER A 53 28.49 7.52 2.79
C SER A 53 27.11 7.46 3.41
N ILE A 54 27.01 7.44 4.74
CA ILE A 54 25.74 7.61 5.46
C ILE A 54 25.17 9.00 5.16
N GLU A 55 25.95 10.07 5.31
CA GLU A 55 25.53 11.44 5.01
C GLU A 55 25.03 11.59 3.56
N ARG A 56 25.73 10.98 2.60
CA ARG A 56 25.29 10.98 1.20
C ARG A 56 23.96 10.24 0.98
N GLN A 57 23.78 9.11 1.63
CA GLN A 57 22.55 8.33 1.55
C GLN A 57 21.36 9.08 2.16
N GLN A 58 21.59 9.76 3.29
CA GLN A 58 20.60 10.62 3.95
C GLN A 58 20.27 11.84 3.08
N LYS A 59 21.32 12.48 2.50
CA LYS A 59 21.11 13.62 1.61
C LYS A 59 20.33 13.24 0.34
N GLU A 60 20.56 12.08 -0.22
CA GLU A 60 19.81 11.58 -1.37
C GLU A 60 18.30 11.49 -1.05
N LEU A 61 17.94 10.96 0.12
CA LEU A 61 16.54 10.89 0.54
C LEU A 61 15.96 12.30 0.75
N THR A 62 16.66 13.20 1.43
CA THR A 62 16.17 14.57 1.66
C THR A 62 15.96 15.33 0.35
N ASP A 63 16.87 15.22 -0.61
CA ASP A 63 16.74 15.85 -1.93
C ASP A 63 15.56 15.27 -2.73
N MET A 64 15.29 13.98 -2.57
CA MET A 64 14.10 13.32 -3.15
C MET A 64 12.81 13.82 -2.52
N LEU A 65 12.74 13.87 -1.20
CA LEU A 65 11.57 14.36 -0.47
C LEU A 65 11.27 15.85 -0.79
N ASP A 66 12.29 16.68 -0.98
CA ASP A 66 12.12 18.07 -1.41
C ASP A 66 11.46 18.17 -2.79
N ARG A 67 11.88 17.34 -3.74
CA ARG A 67 11.24 17.27 -5.07
C ARG A 67 9.80 16.75 -5.00
N LEU A 68 9.54 15.74 -4.17
CA LEU A 68 8.19 15.22 -3.96
C LEU A 68 7.27 16.28 -3.35
N ARG A 69 7.74 17.05 -2.36
CA ARG A 69 7.01 18.17 -1.79
C ARG A 69 6.71 19.25 -2.83
N GLN A 70 7.68 19.60 -3.69
CA GLN A 70 7.48 20.55 -4.79
C GLN A 70 6.42 20.07 -5.78
N ALA A 71 6.32 18.76 -5.99
CA ALA A 71 5.26 18.12 -6.79
C ALA A 71 3.93 17.97 -6.03
N ASN A 72 3.79 18.57 -4.83
CA ASN A 72 2.61 18.48 -3.96
C ASN A 72 2.27 17.06 -3.49
N ILE A 73 3.23 16.15 -3.44
CA ILE A 73 3.05 14.85 -2.76
C ILE A 73 2.91 15.10 -1.26
N ASN A 74 1.92 14.46 -0.65
CA ASN A 74 1.64 14.61 0.78
C ASN A 74 1.78 13.31 1.58
N THR A 75 2.00 12.18 0.92
CA THR A 75 2.16 10.87 1.56
C THR A 75 3.26 10.07 0.88
N VAL A 76 4.18 9.53 1.67
CA VAL A 76 5.24 8.64 1.21
C VAL A 76 5.05 7.25 1.81
N MET A 77 4.93 6.24 0.96
CA MET A 77 4.93 4.83 1.36
C MET A 77 6.34 4.28 1.18
N LEU A 78 7.13 4.32 2.25
CA LEU A 78 8.51 3.83 2.22
C LEU A 78 8.55 2.32 2.42
N GLN A 79 9.18 1.59 1.49
CA GLN A 79 9.35 0.14 1.61
C GLN A 79 10.26 -0.19 2.80
N THR A 80 9.61 -0.60 3.90
CA THR A 80 10.24 -0.78 5.22
C THR A 80 10.60 -2.24 5.48
N ARG A 81 9.77 -3.16 4.94
CA ARG A 81 9.99 -4.60 4.98
C ARG A 81 9.88 -5.19 3.58
N VAL A 82 10.89 -5.93 3.16
CA VAL A 82 10.89 -6.68 1.91
C VAL A 82 11.71 -7.96 2.05
N ARG A 83 11.25 -9.08 1.49
CA ARG A 83 11.96 -10.38 1.51
C ARG A 83 12.32 -10.87 2.92
N ALA A 84 11.49 -10.56 3.93
CA ALA A 84 11.76 -10.79 5.35
C ALA A 84 13.09 -10.15 5.82
N THR A 85 13.37 -8.96 5.33
CA THR A 85 14.45 -8.06 5.78
C THR A 85 13.90 -6.67 6.07
N THR A 86 14.60 -5.87 6.88
CA THR A 86 14.14 -4.57 7.36
C THR A 86 15.16 -3.47 7.10
N ILE A 87 14.71 -2.22 7.08
CA ILE A 87 15.57 -1.03 7.02
C ILE A 87 15.72 -0.33 8.38
N PHE A 88 15.31 -0.99 9.46
CA PHE A 88 15.35 -0.49 10.84
C PHE A 88 15.84 -1.58 11.80
N PRO A 89 16.26 -1.24 13.04
CA PRO A 89 16.67 -2.24 14.02
C PRO A 89 15.52 -3.19 14.39
N SER A 90 15.70 -4.48 14.12
CA SER A 90 14.72 -5.54 14.41
C SER A 90 14.72 -5.91 15.90
N THR A 91 13.57 -6.40 16.39
CA THR A 91 13.34 -6.88 17.76
C THR A 91 12.82 -8.31 17.74
N ALA A 92 12.57 -8.88 18.93
CA ALA A 92 11.93 -10.19 19.04
C ALA A 92 10.53 -10.19 18.42
N GLU A 93 9.76 -9.10 18.58
CA GLU A 93 8.42 -8.93 18.03
C GLU A 93 8.42 -8.85 16.50
N THR A 94 9.44 -8.21 15.91
CA THR A 94 9.66 -8.20 14.45
C THR A 94 10.40 -9.46 13.96
N GLY A 95 10.45 -10.50 14.78
CA GLY A 95 10.99 -11.81 14.43
C GLY A 95 12.50 -11.81 14.19
N MET A 96 13.23 -10.81 14.68
CA MET A 96 14.67 -10.65 14.45
C MET A 96 15.02 -10.72 12.95
N GLU A 97 14.16 -10.16 12.09
CA GLU A 97 14.43 -10.08 10.66
C GLU A 97 15.74 -9.32 10.41
N PRO A 98 16.63 -9.80 9.52
CA PRO A 98 17.92 -9.17 9.29
C PRO A 98 17.78 -7.85 8.56
N TRP A 99 18.82 -7.00 8.66
CA TRP A 99 18.92 -5.79 7.84
C TRP A 99 18.89 -6.12 6.35
N ASP A 100 18.19 -5.31 5.58
CA ASP A 100 18.23 -5.39 4.13
C ASP A 100 19.60 -4.93 3.60
N GLY A 101 20.12 -5.66 2.62
CA GLY A 101 21.41 -5.34 2.02
C GLY A 101 21.44 -4.08 1.15
N CYS A 102 20.26 -3.51 0.83
CA CYS A 102 20.18 -2.28 0.02
C CYS A 102 20.86 -1.08 0.70
N LEU A 103 20.83 -1.02 2.06
CA LEU A 103 21.40 0.07 2.81
C LEU A 103 22.93 -0.03 2.95
N SER A 104 23.43 -1.19 3.37
CA SER A 104 24.86 -1.40 3.70
C SER A 104 25.67 -2.08 2.59
N GLY A 105 25.00 -2.66 1.59
CA GLY A 105 25.59 -3.55 0.58
C GLY A 105 25.78 -4.98 1.09
N ARG A 106 25.42 -5.28 2.34
CA ARG A 106 25.60 -6.58 2.98
C ARG A 106 24.35 -6.99 3.74
N PRO A 107 23.58 -7.97 3.27
CA PRO A 107 22.42 -8.46 4.01
C PRO A 107 22.77 -8.86 5.45
N GLY A 108 21.93 -8.45 6.40
CA GLY A 108 22.14 -8.69 7.82
C GLY A 108 23.08 -7.70 8.54
N VAL A 109 23.71 -6.78 7.80
CA VAL A 109 24.62 -5.78 8.37
C VAL A 109 23.95 -4.41 8.46
N SER A 110 23.98 -3.83 9.66
CA SER A 110 23.45 -2.48 9.89
C SER A 110 24.16 -1.42 9.01
N PRO A 111 23.43 -0.45 8.47
CA PRO A 111 24.03 0.70 7.77
C PRO A 111 24.66 1.74 8.72
N GLY A 112 24.56 1.53 10.05
CA GLY A 112 25.07 2.47 11.06
C GLY A 112 24.06 3.55 11.48
N TYR A 113 22.83 3.53 10.98
CA TYR A 113 21.74 4.41 11.39
C TYR A 113 20.39 3.72 11.20
N ASP A 114 19.36 4.28 11.83
CA ASP A 114 17.95 3.85 11.66
C ASP A 114 17.35 4.62 10.49
N ALA A 115 17.22 3.94 9.34
CA ALA A 115 16.74 4.56 8.11
C ALA A 115 15.24 4.89 8.15
N LEU A 116 14.45 4.11 8.90
CA LEU A 116 13.02 4.38 9.07
C LEU A 116 12.80 5.63 9.96
N ALA A 117 13.47 5.71 11.10
CA ALA A 117 13.39 6.87 11.97
C ALA A 117 13.80 8.16 11.23
N PHE A 118 14.93 8.11 10.50
CA PHE A 118 15.39 9.23 9.70
C PHE A 118 14.36 9.66 8.63
N ALA A 119 13.76 8.71 7.93
CA ALA A 119 12.77 9.00 6.90
C ALA A 119 11.48 9.63 7.47
N ILE A 120 11.03 9.17 8.65
CA ILE A 120 9.87 9.73 9.34
C ILE A 120 10.13 11.20 9.68
N ASP A 121 11.25 11.51 10.34
CA ASP A 121 11.62 12.87 10.71
C ASP A 121 11.69 13.80 9.49
N GLU A 122 12.27 13.33 8.40
CA GLU A 122 12.40 14.13 7.17
C GLU A 122 11.07 14.31 6.43
N CYS A 123 10.16 13.34 6.46
CA CYS A 123 8.81 13.50 5.93
C CYS A 123 8.01 14.51 6.77
N HIS A 124 8.02 14.37 8.09
CA HIS A 124 7.28 15.25 9.00
C HIS A 124 7.77 16.70 8.93
N ARG A 125 9.08 16.96 8.83
CA ARG A 125 9.63 18.32 8.61
C ARG A 125 9.09 18.98 7.34
N ARG A 126 8.65 18.19 6.36
CA ARG A 126 8.06 18.68 5.10
C ARG A 126 6.53 18.70 5.09
N GLY A 127 5.88 18.31 6.19
CA GLY A 127 4.43 18.18 6.27
C GLY A 127 3.89 17.04 5.41
N MET A 128 4.68 15.98 5.22
CA MET A 128 4.29 14.76 4.52
C MET A 128 4.08 13.62 5.52
N ALA A 129 3.03 12.84 5.32
CA ALA A 129 2.81 11.60 6.05
C ALA A 129 3.77 10.50 5.57
N LEU A 130 4.25 9.66 6.51
CA LEU A 130 5.01 8.45 6.17
C LEU A 130 4.24 7.21 6.57
N HIS A 131 3.97 6.34 5.59
CA HIS A 131 3.43 5.01 5.83
C HIS A 131 4.54 3.96 5.68
N ALA A 132 4.68 3.11 6.69
CA ALA A 132 5.59 1.97 6.62
C ALA A 132 5.02 0.93 5.65
N TRP A 133 5.67 0.76 4.50
CA TRP A 133 5.28 -0.21 3.48
C TRP A 133 5.87 -1.58 3.79
N ILE A 134 4.98 -2.53 4.07
CA ILE A 134 5.29 -3.90 4.49
C ILE A 134 4.90 -4.86 3.37
N VAL A 135 5.89 -5.45 2.70
CA VAL A 135 5.65 -6.60 1.81
C VAL A 135 5.43 -7.82 2.69
N THR A 136 4.20 -8.35 2.72
CA THR A 136 3.74 -9.28 3.75
C THR A 136 4.11 -10.74 3.47
N ILE A 137 3.54 -11.35 2.44
CA ILE A 137 3.61 -12.80 2.19
C ILE A 137 4.92 -13.25 1.54
N PRO A 138 5.49 -12.57 0.52
CA PRO A 138 6.77 -12.97 -0.04
C PRO A 138 7.93 -12.75 0.94
N VAL A 139 8.79 -13.75 1.07
CA VAL A 139 10.00 -13.68 1.92
C VAL A 139 11.29 -13.87 1.12
N GLY A 140 11.22 -13.76 -0.21
CA GLY A 140 12.35 -13.76 -1.13
C GLY A 140 12.86 -15.12 -1.52
N LYS A 141 14.04 -15.15 -2.12
CA LYS A 141 14.68 -16.41 -2.53
C LYS A 141 14.78 -17.39 -1.38
N TRP A 142 14.53 -18.67 -1.65
CA TRP A 142 14.56 -19.74 -0.64
C TRP A 142 15.85 -19.76 0.18
N ASN A 143 16.99 -19.49 -0.47
CA ASN A 143 18.30 -19.40 0.17
C ASN A 143 18.71 -17.94 0.46
N GLY A 144 17.78 -16.99 0.34
CA GLY A 144 18.03 -15.59 0.69
C GLY A 144 18.10 -15.39 2.20
N THR A 145 18.82 -14.36 2.63
CA THR A 145 19.12 -14.09 4.05
C THR A 145 17.86 -13.98 4.90
N GLY A 146 16.87 -13.22 4.46
CA GLY A 146 15.60 -13.06 5.20
C GLY A 146 14.81 -14.36 5.29
N CYS A 147 14.62 -15.04 4.15
CA CYS A 147 13.91 -16.33 4.11
C CYS A 147 14.58 -17.40 5.00
N MET A 148 15.91 -17.51 4.95
CA MET A 148 16.64 -18.45 5.80
C MET A 148 16.51 -18.10 7.28
N ALA A 149 16.59 -16.82 7.64
CA ALA A 149 16.44 -16.36 9.02
C ALA A 149 15.02 -16.64 9.55
N LEU A 150 13.99 -16.35 8.75
CA LEU A 150 12.60 -16.61 9.11
C LEU A 150 12.32 -18.10 9.26
N ARG A 151 12.73 -18.93 8.30
CA ARG A 151 12.55 -20.40 8.36
C ARG A 151 13.23 -21.04 9.58
N LYS A 152 14.40 -20.52 9.95
CA LYS A 152 15.12 -21.05 11.12
C LYS A 152 14.34 -20.84 12.43
N ARG A 153 13.60 -19.71 12.54
CA ARG A 153 12.84 -19.37 13.75
C ARG A 153 11.40 -19.84 13.70
N HIS A 154 10.82 -19.84 12.52
CA HIS A 154 9.40 -20.11 12.28
C HIS A 154 9.23 -21.04 11.08
N PRO A 155 9.70 -22.30 11.14
CA PRO A 155 9.70 -23.23 10.00
C PRO A 155 8.28 -23.52 9.48
N ASP A 156 7.28 -23.51 10.36
CA ASP A 156 5.91 -23.93 10.05
C ASP A 156 5.11 -22.87 9.27
N ILE A 157 5.56 -21.61 9.32
CA ILE A 157 4.85 -20.51 8.60
C ILE A 157 5.45 -20.19 7.24
N VAL A 158 6.52 -20.84 6.81
CA VAL A 158 7.18 -20.59 5.54
C VAL A 158 7.02 -21.77 4.59
N MET A 159 6.47 -21.50 3.42
CA MET A 159 6.32 -22.48 2.33
C MET A 159 7.23 -22.13 1.15
N LYS A 160 7.65 -23.14 0.40
CA LYS A 160 8.46 -23.00 -0.82
C LYS A 160 7.59 -23.11 -2.05
N ILE A 161 7.71 -22.14 -2.98
CA ILE A 161 7.10 -22.19 -4.30
C ILE A 161 8.18 -21.89 -5.34
N GLY A 162 8.55 -22.86 -6.15
CA GLY A 162 9.72 -22.74 -7.03
C GLY A 162 10.99 -22.48 -6.21
N ASP A 163 11.70 -21.40 -6.53
CA ASP A 163 12.92 -20.97 -5.83
C ASP A 163 12.67 -19.89 -4.78
N GLU A 164 11.40 -19.56 -4.54
CA GLU A 164 10.99 -18.47 -3.62
C GLU A 164 10.37 -19.04 -2.34
N GLY A 165 10.54 -18.29 -1.24
CA GLY A 165 9.85 -18.51 0.01
C GLY A 165 8.65 -17.56 0.16
N TYR A 166 7.59 -18.07 0.77
CA TYR A 166 6.38 -17.30 1.08
C TYR A 166 5.91 -17.65 2.49
N MET A 167 5.37 -16.70 3.22
CA MET A 167 4.61 -17.01 4.42
C MET A 167 3.32 -17.75 4.02
N ASN A 168 2.94 -18.74 4.80
CA ASN A 168 1.76 -19.57 4.51
C ASN A 168 0.48 -18.92 5.06
N PRO A 169 -0.43 -18.39 4.21
CA PRO A 169 -1.62 -17.71 4.70
C PRO A 169 -2.63 -18.63 5.42
N ALA A 170 -2.50 -19.95 5.24
CA ALA A 170 -3.38 -20.91 5.90
C ALA A 170 -2.98 -21.20 7.35
N LYS A 171 -1.84 -20.69 7.80
CA LYS A 171 -1.36 -20.84 9.17
C LYS A 171 -1.76 -19.66 10.04
N ALA A 172 -2.42 -19.92 11.17
CA ALA A 172 -2.80 -18.85 12.12
C ALA A 172 -1.57 -18.09 12.63
N GLU A 173 -0.46 -18.81 12.84
CA GLU A 173 0.81 -18.24 13.30
C GLU A 173 1.40 -17.22 12.31
N THR A 174 1.00 -17.26 11.02
CA THR A 174 1.33 -16.22 10.06
C THR A 174 0.64 -14.91 10.40
N ALA A 175 -0.63 -14.97 10.79
CA ALA A 175 -1.39 -13.81 11.23
C ALA A 175 -0.79 -13.22 12.51
N ASP A 176 -0.50 -14.06 13.50
CA ASP A 176 0.11 -13.65 14.77
C ASP A 176 1.49 -12.99 14.56
N TYR A 177 2.29 -13.53 13.65
CA TYR A 177 3.60 -12.99 13.32
C TYR A 177 3.50 -11.60 12.71
N LEU A 178 2.68 -11.44 11.67
CA LEU A 178 2.52 -10.15 10.98
C LEU A 178 1.84 -9.11 11.85
N ALA A 179 0.89 -9.50 12.70
CA ALA A 179 0.25 -8.63 13.66
C ALA A 179 1.24 -8.06 14.68
N ARG A 180 2.06 -8.92 15.31
CA ARG A 180 3.12 -8.48 16.23
C ARG A 180 4.16 -7.61 15.54
N TYR A 181 4.54 -7.95 14.32
CA TYR A 181 5.45 -7.17 13.50
C TYR A 181 4.94 -5.74 13.28
N CYS A 182 3.70 -5.59 12.83
CA CYS A 182 3.08 -4.29 12.59
C CYS A 182 2.85 -3.50 13.89
N ALA A 183 2.43 -4.17 14.97
CA ALA A 183 2.25 -3.54 16.28
C ALA A 183 3.57 -3.00 16.85
N ASP A 184 4.69 -3.72 16.69
CA ASP A 184 6.00 -3.27 17.17
C ASP A 184 6.48 -2.02 16.43
N ILE A 185 6.37 -1.98 15.10
CA ILE A 185 6.68 -0.78 14.32
C ILE A 185 5.81 0.39 14.79
N THR A 186 4.50 0.17 14.93
CA THR A 186 3.54 1.19 15.38
C THR A 186 3.90 1.74 16.75
N ARG A 187 4.35 0.88 17.66
CA ARG A 187 4.74 1.28 19.01
C ARG A 187 6.02 2.10 19.04
N ARG A 188 7.00 1.71 18.25
CA ARG A 188 8.36 2.25 18.28
C ARG A 188 8.55 3.51 17.45
N TYR A 189 7.75 3.67 16.40
CA TYR A 189 7.92 4.74 15.43
C TYR A 189 6.70 5.64 15.34
N ASP A 190 6.93 6.90 15.03
CA ASP A 190 5.87 7.89 14.79
C ASP A 190 5.42 7.86 13.33
N ILE A 191 4.99 6.68 12.87
CA ILE A 191 4.44 6.49 11.53
C ILE A 191 3.00 6.97 11.46
N ASP A 192 2.58 7.49 10.31
CA ASP A 192 1.20 7.91 10.03
C ASP A 192 0.34 6.75 9.54
N GLY A 193 0.97 5.71 9.01
CA GLY A 193 0.25 4.53 8.53
C GLY A 193 1.11 3.27 8.38
N ILE A 194 0.40 2.14 8.33
CA ILE A 194 0.90 0.84 7.87
C ILE A 194 0.29 0.57 6.50
N HIS A 195 1.13 0.30 5.51
CA HIS A 195 0.72 -0.05 4.17
C HIS A 195 1.09 -1.51 3.86
N LEU A 196 0.08 -2.37 3.69
CA LEU A 196 0.25 -3.80 3.45
C LEU A 196 0.31 -4.07 1.94
N ASP A 197 1.45 -4.50 1.47
CA ASP A 197 1.60 -4.96 0.10
C ASP A 197 1.67 -6.48 0.06
N TYR A 198 1.21 -7.03 -1.07
CA TYR A 198 1.18 -8.47 -1.33
C TYR A 198 0.43 -9.26 -0.23
N ILE A 199 -0.59 -8.67 0.35
CA ILE A 199 -1.47 -9.34 1.32
C ILE A 199 -2.50 -10.20 0.58
N ARG A 200 -2.02 -11.30 0.02
CA ARG A 200 -2.76 -12.19 -0.87
C ARG A 200 -2.06 -13.54 -1.02
N TYR A 201 -2.75 -14.53 -1.57
CA TYR A 201 -2.12 -15.76 -2.00
C TYR A 201 -1.17 -15.51 -3.17
N PRO A 202 -0.01 -16.19 -3.23
CA PRO A 202 0.91 -16.07 -4.35
C PRO A 202 0.28 -16.55 -5.66
N GLU A 203 0.34 -15.76 -6.70
CA GLU A 203 -0.14 -16.07 -8.04
C GLU A 203 0.56 -17.27 -8.68
N THR A 204 1.78 -17.56 -8.23
CA THR A 204 2.59 -18.70 -8.68
C THR A 204 2.20 -20.01 -8.00
N MET A 205 1.29 -19.99 -7.03
CA MET A 205 0.86 -21.17 -6.30
C MET A 205 -0.03 -22.06 -7.18
N ARG A 206 0.45 -23.25 -7.51
CA ARG A 206 -0.23 -24.18 -8.43
C ARG A 206 -1.55 -24.73 -7.87
N ARG A 207 -1.64 -24.91 -6.56
CA ARG A 207 -2.84 -25.43 -5.88
C ARG A 207 -3.27 -24.42 -4.82
N LEU A 208 -4.21 -23.57 -5.20
CA LEU A 208 -4.87 -22.64 -4.29
C LEU A 208 -5.91 -23.39 -3.45
N PRO A 209 -6.19 -22.96 -2.22
CA PRO A 209 -7.32 -23.46 -1.45
C PRO A 209 -8.65 -23.11 -2.13
N PRO A 210 -9.77 -23.69 -1.69
CA PRO A 210 -11.10 -23.20 -2.08
C PRO A 210 -11.18 -21.70 -1.84
N GLN A 211 -11.82 -20.97 -2.77
CA GLN A 211 -11.81 -19.50 -2.74
C GLN A 211 -12.28 -18.90 -1.42
N ASP A 212 -13.37 -19.45 -0.85
CA ASP A 212 -13.90 -18.94 0.44
C ASP A 212 -12.97 -19.20 1.60
N GLU A 213 -12.27 -20.33 1.62
CA GLU A 213 -11.26 -20.64 2.61
C GLU A 213 -10.06 -19.68 2.46
N GLY A 214 -9.56 -19.53 1.24
CA GLY A 214 -8.46 -18.61 0.97
C GLY A 214 -8.78 -17.17 1.37
N ARG A 215 -10.00 -16.69 1.07
CA ARG A 215 -10.44 -15.35 1.52
C ARG A 215 -10.52 -15.24 3.03
N ARG A 216 -11.03 -16.27 3.73
CA ARG A 216 -11.04 -16.30 5.20
C ARG A 216 -9.62 -16.21 5.78
N ASN A 217 -8.67 -16.97 5.21
CA ASN A 217 -7.28 -16.98 5.68
C ASN A 217 -6.63 -15.59 5.53
N ILE A 218 -6.75 -14.95 4.37
CA ILE A 218 -6.19 -13.60 4.17
C ILE A 218 -6.91 -12.58 5.04
N THR A 219 -8.25 -12.65 5.14
CA THR A 219 -9.03 -11.75 5.99
C THR A 219 -8.66 -11.90 7.47
N HIS A 220 -8.36 -13.11 7.93
CA HIS A 220 -7.88 -13.35 9.29
C HIS A 220 -6.56 -12.61 9.54
N ILE A 221 -5.58 -12.71 8.63
CA ILE A 221 -4.31 -11.96 8.74
C ILE A 221 -4.56 -10.45 8.82
N VAL A 222 -5.40 -9.93 7.93
CA VAL A 222 -5.75 -8.50 7.90
C VAL A 222 -6.42 -8.07 9.21
N LYS A 223 -7.32 -8.89 9.75
CA LYS A 223 -8.03 -8.61 11.01
C LYS A 223 -7.05 -8.54 12.20
N GLU A 224 -6.18 -9.52 12.32
CA GLU A 224 -5.19 -9.56 13.42
C GLU A 224 -4.22 -8.36 13.33
N ILE A 225 -3.74 -8.01 12.14
CA ILE A 225 -2.93 -6.80 11.94
C ILE A 225 -3.71 -5.55 12.33
N SER A 226 -4.93 -5.39 11.82
CA SER A 226 -5.77 -4.21 12.08
C SER A 226 -6.02 -4.02 13.56
N GLN A 227 -6.40 -5.08 14.26
CA GLN A 227 -6.64 -5.04 15.70
C GLN A 227 -5.37 -4.65 16.46
N SER A 228 -4.25 -5.34 16.20
CA SER A 228 -2.98 -5.13 16.90
C SER A 228 -2.41 -3.72 16.70
N VAL A 229 -2.56 -3.14 15.51
CA VAL A 229 -2.13 -1.76 15.24
C VAL A 229 -3.02 -0.76 15.98
N ARG A 230 -4.35 -0.94 15.93
CA ARG A 230 -5.32 -0.05 16.58
C ARG A 230 -5.22 -0.09 18.11
N ASP A 231 -4.89 -1.23 18.69
CA ASP A 231 -4.66 -1.37 20.14
C ASP A 231 -3.44 -0.57 20.61
N VAL A 232 -2.45 -0.34 19.72
CA VAL A 232 -1.25 0.45 20.04
C VAL A 232 -1.49 1.93 19.76
N LYS A 233 -1.92 2.29 18.54
CA LYS A 233 -2.19 3.67 18.11
C LYS A 233 -3.41 3.69 17.18
N PRO A 234 -4.62 3.97 17.69
CA PRO A 234 -5.86 3.87 16.91
C PRO A 234 -5.96 4.88 15.76
N TRP A 235 -5.12 5.91 15.75
CA TRP A 235 -5.04 6.92 14.68
C TRP A 235 -4.11 6.56 13.52
N VAL A 236 -3.26 5.54 13.67
CA VAL A 236 -2.39 5.06 12.57
C VAL A 236 -3.25 4.43 11.49
N ARG A 237 -3.15 4.93 10.27
CA ARG A 237 -3.95 4.47 9.13
C ARG A 237 -3.47 3.09 8.65
N ILE A 238 -4.41 2.22 8.34
CA ILE A 238 -4.13 0.89 7.80
C ILE A 238 -4.62 0.84 6.36
N SER A 239 -3.73 0.48 5.45
CA SER A 239 -4.01 0.46 4.02
C SER A 239 -3.37 -0.75 3.34
N CYS A 240 -3.80 -1.03 2.11
CA CYS A 240 -3.11 -2.01 1.28
C CYS A 240 -3.15 -1.64 -0.21
N SER A 241 -2.28 -2.29 -1.00
CA SER A 241 -2.23 -2.26 -2.45
C SER A 241 -2.83 -3.54 -3.06
N PRO A 242 -4.17 -3.60 -3.25
CA PRO A 242 -4.78 -4.76 -3.89
C PRO A 242 -4.49 -4.80 -5.40
N ILE A 243 -4.68 -5.98 -6.01
CA ILE A 243 -4.71 -6.11 -7.47
C ILE A 243 -5.71 -5.12 -8.04
N GLY A 244 -5.37 -4.45 -9.14
CA GLY A 244 -6.09 -3.30 -9.68
C GLY A 244 -7.55 -3.53 -10.04
N LYS A 245 -7.99 -4.77 -10.27
CA LYS A 245 -9.39 -5.17 -10.44
C LYS A 245 -9.84 -5.95 -9.20
N HIS A 246 -10.91 -5.50 -8.54
CA HIS A 246 -11.42 -6.24 -7.38
C HIS A 246 -12.02 -7.58 -7.79
N ASP A 247 -12.98 -7.54 -8.69
CA ASP A 247 -13.69 -8.69 -9.26
C ASP A 247 -14.08 -8.37 -10.70
N ASP A 248 -14.73 -9.30 -11.40
CA ASP A 248 -15.33 -9.02 -12.69
C ASP A 248 -16.51 -8.04 -12.51
N THR A 249 -16.68 -7.13 -13.45
CA THR A 249 -17.77 -6.15 -13.42
C THR A 249 -18.70 -6.33 -14.62
N ARG A 250 -20.01 -6.05 -14.43
CA ARG A 250 -20.98 -6.04 -15.52
C ARG A 250 -20.86 -4.82 -16.45
N ARG A 251 -20.13 -3.77 -16.02
CA ARG A 251 -19.94 -2.54 -16.78
C ARG A 251 -18.98 -2.70 -17.95
N PHE A 252 -18.07 -3.65 -17.83
CA PHE A 252 -17.05 -3.89 -18.84
C PHE A 252 -16.74 -5.37 -18.91
N TRP A 253 -16.76 -5.90 -20.12
CA TRP A 253 -16.42 -7.31 -20.34
C TRP A 253 -14.92 -7.54 -20.12
N SER A 254 -14.57 -8.01 -18.96
CA SER A 254 -13.19 -8.29 -18.56
C SER A 254 -13.19 -9.54 -17.71
N HIS A 255 -12.78 -10.63 -18.28
CA HIS A 255 -12.52 -11.85 -17.53
C HIS A 255 -11.03 -11.95 -17.19
N GLY A 256 -10.75 -12.50 -16.04
CA GLY A 256 -9.42 -12.93 -15.78
C GLY A 256 -8.83 -12.51 -14.46
N TRP A 257 -7.74 -11.78 -14.50
CA TRP A 257 -6.96 -11.45 -13.33
C TRP A 257 -7.65 -10.42 -12.44
N ASN A 258 -8.08 -10.86 -11.25
CA ASN A 258 -8.70 -10.00 -10.25
C ASN A 258 -8.27 -10.38 -8.83
N ALA A 259 -8.45 -9.46 -7.88
CA ALA A 259 -8.02 -9.60 -6.49
C ALA A 259 -8.80 -10.72 -5.77
N ARG A 260 -10.12 -10.69 -5.85
CA ARG A 260 -10.99 -11.49 -5.03
C ARG A 260 -10.95 -12.98 -5.38
N GLN A 261 -10.97 -13.32 -6.68
CA GLN A 261 -11.08 -14.70 -7.12
C GLN A 261 -9.72 -15.37 -7.36
N ARG A 262 -8.72 -14.62 -7.84
CA ARG A 262 -7.43 -15.18 -8.27
C ARG A 262 -6.40 -15.27 -7.17
N VAL A 263 -6.43 -14.30 -6.25
CA VAL A 263 -5.45 -14.21 -5.15
C VAL A 263 -6.09 -14.07 -3.76
N MET A 264 -7.41 -14.32 -3.66
CA MET A 264 -8.20 -14.37 -2.42
C MET A 264 -8.20 -13.07 -1.62
N GLN A 265 -8.04 -11.92 -2.30
CA GLN A 265 -7.91 -10.59 -1.71
C GLN A 265 -9.26 -9.86 -1.76
N ASP A 266 -10.10 -10.04 -0.74
CA ASP A 266 -11.44 -9.43 -0.66
C ASP A 266 -11.40 -8.03 -0.03
N ALA A 267 -10.66 -7.12 -0.68
CA ALA A 267 -10.34 -5.83 -0.13
C ALA A 267 -11.57 -4.92 0.10
N LYS A 268 -12.64 -5.05 -0.71
CA LYS A 268 -13.90 -4.32 -0.46
C LYS A 268 -14.58 -4.78 0.83
N ALA A 269 -14.52 -6.09 1.15
CA ALA A 269 -15.03 -6.57 2.43
C ALA A 269 -14.22 -5.98 3.60
N TRP A 270 -12.91 -5.85 3.46
CA TRP A 270 -12.09 -5.21 4.52
C TRP A 270 -12.42 -3.74 4.74
N MET A 271 -12.79 -3.00 3.67
CA MET A 271 -13.31 -1.63 3.79
C MET A 271 -14.66 -1.59 4.50
N ARG A 272 -15.60 -2.46 4.09
CA ARG A 272 -16.92 -2.55 4.70
C ARG A 272 -16.84 -2.84 6.20
N ASP A 273 -15.98 -3.77 6.57
CA ASP A 273 -15.84 -4.27 7.95
C ASP A 273 -14.92 -3.38 8.81
N GLY A 274 -14.41 -2.27 8.26
CA GLY A 274 -13.58 -1.30 8.98
C GLY A 274 -12.16 -1.76 9.27
N LEU A 275 -11.68 -2.81 8.59
CA LEU A 275 -10.34 -3.35 8.77
C LEU A 275 -9.26 -2.52 8.07
N MET A 276 -9.64 -1.76 7.03
CA MET A 276 -8.76 -0.86 6.27
C MET A 276 -9.34 0.54 6.25
N ASP A 277 -8.48 1.55 6.28
CA ASP A 277 -8.83 2.97 6.18
C ASP A 277 -8.67 3.51 4.76
N ALA A 278 -7.79 2.87 3.97
CA ALA A 278 -7.57 3.23 2.59
C ALA A 278 -7.16 2.02 1.74
N LEU A 279 -7.47 2.07 0.44
CA LEU A 279 -6.96 1.13 -0.55
C LEU A 279 -6.27 1.89 -1.68
N TYR A 280 -5.17 1.31 -2.16
CA TYR A 280 -4.40 1.81 -3.29
C TYR A 280 -4.32 0.72 -4.37
N PRO A 281 -5.44 0.45 -5.08
CA PRO A 281 -5.47 -0.60 -6.10
C PRO A 281 -4.39 -0.36 -7.15
N MET A 282 -3.60 -1.38 -7.49
CA MET A 282 -2.53 -1.32 -8.48
C MET A 282 -3.11 -1.29 -9.89
N MET A 283 -3.66 -0.15 -10.29
CA MET A 283 -4.39 0.04 -11.55
C MET A 283 -3.46 0.48 -12.68
N TYR A 284 -2.47 -0.35 -12.98
CA TYR A 284 -1.44 -0.09 -14.00
C TYR A 284 -1.95 -0.44 -15.40
N PHE A 285 -3.10 0.14 -15.79
CA PHE A 285 -3.75 -0.04 -17.08
C PHE A 285 -4.34 1.28 -17.58
N ARG A 286 -4.75 1.33 -18.86
CA ARG A 286 -5.28 2.52 -19.50
C ARG A 286 -6.70 2.31 -20.03
N GLY A 287 -7.43 3.42 -20.22
CA GLY A 287 -8.70 3.47 -20.92
C GLY A 287 -9.77 2.55 -20.32
N GLU A 288 -10.36 1.70 -21.16
CA GLU A 288 -11.47 0.81 -20.75
C GLU A 288 -11.08 -0.22 -19.68
N ASN A 289 -9.80 -0.50 -19.51
CA ASN A 289 -9.30 -1.32 -18.42
C ASN A 289 -9.08 -0.54 -17.12
N PHE A 290 -9.15 0.79 -17.15
CA PHE A 290 -8.98 1.65 -15.98
C PHE A 290 -10.33 2.18 -15.46
N TYR A 291 -11.03 2.96 -16.26
CA TYR A 291 -12.18 3.74 -15.79
C TYR A 291 -13.33 2.92 -15.19
N PRO A 292 -13.78 1.80 -15.77
CA PRO A 292 -14.86 1.00 -15.18
C PRO A 292 -14.47 0.43 -13.81
N PHE A 293 -13.20 0.08 -13.64
CA PHE A 293 -12.71 -0.50 -12.38
C PHE A 293 -12.40 0.56 -11.32
N ALA A 294 -12.03 1.79 -11.72
CA ALA A 294 -11.92 2.92 -10.80
C ALA A 294 -13.29 3.24 -10.17
N VAL A 295 -14.35 3.29 -10.98
CA VAL A 295 -15.72 3.44 -10.50
C VAL A 295 -16.14 2.27 -9.60
N ASP A 296 -15.83 1.03 -10.01
CA ASP A 296 -16.14 -0.16 -9.21
C ASP A 296 -15.45 -0.12 -7.84
N TRP A 297 -14.20 0.33 -7.75
CA TRP A 297 -13.51 0.52 -6.48
C TRP A 297 -14.18 1.59 -5.62
N GLN A 298 -14.50 2.75 -6.21
CA GLN A 298 -15.14 3.86 -5.50
C GLN A 298 -16.50 3.48 -4.91
N GLU A 299 -17.32 2.71 -5.64
CA GLU A 299 -18.58 2.19 -5.14
C GLU A 299 -18.44 1.24 -3.94
N GLY A 300 -17.28 0.57 -3.84
CA GLY A 300 -16.93 -0.29 -2.70
C GLY A 300 -16.12 0.39 -1.60
N ALA A 301 -16.06 1.73 -1.58
CA ALA A 301 -15.23 2.49 -0.63
C ALA A 301 -15.84 2.57 0.79
N TYR A 302 -17.15 2.43 0.94
CA TYR A 302 -17.86 2.53 2.23
C TYR A 302 -17.51 3.80 3.02
N GLY A 303 -17.35 4.94 2.31
CA GLY A 303 -16.97 6.22 2.92
C GLY A 303 -15.49 6.36 3.29
N ARG A 304 -14.63 5.43 2.88
CA ARG A 304 -13.18 5.44 3.10
C ARG A 304 -12.42 5.84 1.84
N THR A 305 -11.11 6.00 1.96
CA THR A 305 -10.25 6.46 0.86
C THR A 305 -9.98 5.34 -0.15
N ILE A 306 -10.22 5.62 -1.42
CA ILE A 306 -9.70 4.85 -2.55
C ILE A 306 -8.79 5.80 -3.35
N SER A 307 -7.52 5.42 -3.50
CA SER A 307 -6.54 6.17 -4.29
C SER A 307 -5.83 5.19 -5.25
N PRO A 308 -6.36 5.03 -6.47
CA PRO A 308 -5.76 4.10 -7.44
C PRO A 308 -4.30 4.42 -7.74
N GLY A 309 -3.46 3.39 -7.72
CA GLY A 309 -2.07 3.48 -8.15
C GLY A 309 -1.97 3.59 -9.67
N LEU A 310 -1.31 4.62 -10.14
CA LEU A 310 -1.11 4.89 -11.57
C LEU A 310 0.21 4.29 -12.06
N GLY A 311 0.19 3.73 -13.25
CA GLY A 311 1.36 3.09 -13.85
C GLY A 311 2.36 4.08 -14.45
N ILE A 312 2.83 5.06 -13.68
CA ILE A 312 3.74 6.10 -14.17
C ILE A 312 5.08 5.57 -14.71
N TYR A 313 5.53 4.43 -14.20
CA TYR A 313 6.76 3.80 -14.69
C TYR A 313 6.67 3.35 -16.16
N PHE A 314 5.45 3.13 -16.68
CA PHE A 314 5.25 2.86 -18.11
C PHE A 314 5.50 4.06 -19.03
N LEU A 315 5.74 5.26 -18.49
CA LEU A 315 6.24 6.40 -19.24
C LEU A 315 7.68 6.18 -19.71
N ASP A 316 8.45 5.34 -19.01
CA ASP A 316 9.77 4.92 -19.48
C ASP A 316 9.61 4.05 -20.75
N PRO A 317 10.28 4.41 -21.87
CA PRO A 317 10.20 3.64 -23.11
C PRO A 317 10.63 2.17 -22.99
N LYS A 318 11.42 1.83 -21.97
CA LYS A 318 11.85 0.45 -21.69
C LYS A 318 10.75 -0.38 -21.06
N GLU A 319 9.80 0.26 -20.37
CA GLU A 319 8.73 -0.41 -19.61
C GLU A 319 7.40 -0.45 -20.39
N GLY A 320 6.97 0.63 -21.00
CA GLY A 320 5.63 0.63 -21.59
C GLY A 320 5.30 1.62 -22.68
N ARG A 321 6.06 2.66 -22.89
CA ARG A 321 5.82 3.73 -23.87
C ARG A 321 4.46 4.43 -23.73
N TRP A 322 3.95 4.57 -22.51
CA TRP A 322 2.75 5.36 -22.27
C TRP A 322 3.02 6.84 -22.55
N GLN A 323 1.97 7.58 -22.93
CA GLN A 323 2.05 9.00 -23.06
C GLN A 323 1.68 9.68 -21.74
N LEU A 324 2.24 10.85 -21.47
CA LEU A 324 1.89 11.63 -20.28
C LEU A 324 0.37 11.88 -20.18
N ASP A 325 -0.28 12.08 -21.32
CA ASP A 325 -1.73 12.26 -21.45
C ASP A 325 -2.54 11.08 -20.92
N ASP A 326 -2.03 9.86 -21.04
CA ASP A 326 -2.70 8.66 -20.49
C ASP A 326 -2.85 8.80 -18.97
N VAL A 327 -1.75 9.15 -18.30
CA VAL A 327 -1.71 9.30 -16.83
C VAL A 327 -2.46 10.53 -16.35
N THR A 328 -2.31 11.67 -17.05
CA THR A 328 -2.98 12.91 -16.63
C THR A 328 -4.50 12.84 -16.77
N ARG A 329 -5.03 12.14 -17.77
CA ARG A 329 -6.48 11.90 -17.90
C ARG A 329 -7.00 11.02 -16.75
N GLU A 330 -6.27 9.99 -16.36
CA GLU A 330 -6.62 9.17 -15.21
C GLU A 330 -6.66 10.00 -13.92
N MET A 331 -5.66 10.88 -13.70
CA MET A 331 -5.64 11.79 -12.56
C MET A 331 -6.84 12.73 -12.53
N TYR A 332 -7.24 13.29 -13.68
CA TYR A 332 -8.43 14.16 -13.75
C TYR A 332 -9.70 13.41 -13.39
N VAL A 333 -9.89 12.21 -13.94
CA VAL A 333 -11.08 11.39 -13.65
C VAL A 333 -11.13 10.98 -12.17
N LEU A 334 -10.01 10.69 -11.55
CA LEU A 334 -9.97 10.32 -10.14
C LEU A 334 -10.27 11.50 -9.19
N ARG A 335 -10.18 12.74 -9.68
CA ARG A 335 -10.51 13.94 -8.89
C ARG A 335 -12.00 14.28 -8.91
N GLU A 336 -12.76 13.83 -9.89
CA GLU A 336 -14.21 14.04 -10.02
C GLU A 336 -15.03 13.07 -9.15
#